data_fa0f3942f98f53ad985bf0f7a62f6f6c
#
_entry.id   fa0f3942f98f53ad985bf0f7a62f6f6c
#
_cell.length_a   1.000
_cell.length_b   1.000
_cell.length_c   1.000
_cell.angle_alpha   90.00
_cell.angle_beta   90.00
_cell.angle_gamma   90.00
#
_symmetry.space_group_name_H-M   'P 1'
#
loop_
_entity.id
_entity.type
_entity.pdbx_description
1 polymer ?
#
loop_
_entity_poly.entity_id
_entity_poly.type
_entity_poly.pdbx_seq_one_letter_code
_entity_poly.pdbx_strand_id
1 'polypeptide(L)'
;TVLTGTVLSGAVRVGQEIEFPELRQTRKVKSMQMFRQPVQYASQGDRLGLCVTQLDAKALERGIACSAGHIVTVDKVLVAVRQIRFFRARCATRAKFHITVGHMTVMGKATFFGPPDLEAKHGKYMPAESMSAEEREAQTARSIEIARAPLPLAFDFSREWLFQEELHPAAAEQWAVLELETPVSCALPCAVIGSHLDADATANACRLAFHGMLVQSLTDEQFHALRIFKHKLKEGQIERVQDASTLICKNLFTAGTDMNLFMGMTVQLGDDGLVGRIDGTFGKTKFKCVFPDHGLDLAGFTEACRGARLMLRFKRFVFDPQKRMMQT
;
A
#
# COMPACT_ATOMS: atom_id res chain seq x y z
N THR A 1 10.29 -29.20 28.77
CA THR A 1 11.15 -28.18 28.11
C THR A 1 11.12 -26.91 28.94
N VAL A 2 12.24 -26.23 29.07
CA VAL A 2 12.37 -24.92 29.73
C VAL A 2 12.68 -23.87 28.65
N LEU A 3 11.87 -22.83 28.63
CA LEU A 3 12.02 -21.66 27.76
C LEU A 3 12.47 -20.50 28.62
N THR A 4 13.31 -19.64 28.06
CA THR A 4 13.73 -18.39 28.71
C THR A 4 13.26 -17.21 27.90
N GLY A 5 12.69 -16.22 28.56
CA GLY A 5 12.13 -15.05 27.89
C GLY A 5 11.82 -13.92 28.84
N THR A 6 11.23 -12.87 28.27
CA THR A 6 10.75 -11.70 29.01
C THR A 6 9.25 -11.52 28.76
N VAL A 7 8.49 -11.21 29.81
CA VAL A 7 7.07 -10.88 29.69
C VAL A 7 6.96 -9.52 29.03
N LEU A 8 6.44 -9.45 27.79
CA LEU A 8 6.32 -8.21 27.02
C LEU A 8 5.07 -7.43 27.40
N SER A 9 3.99 -8.12 27.75
CA SER A 9 2.72 -7.50 28.14
C SER A 9 1.92 -8.43 29.02
N GLY A 10 1.19 -7.89 29.99
CA GLY A 10 0.36 -8.66 30.91
C GLY A 10 1.14 -9.45 31.95
N ALA A 11 0.71 -10.70 32.18
CA ALA A 11 1.29 -11.56 33.21
C ALA A 11 1.10 -13.05 32.89
N VAL A 12 1.94 -13.88 33.51
CA VAL A 12 1.84 -15.34 33.40
C VAL A 12 1.87 -15.99 34.80
N ARG A 13 1.13 -17.10 34.98
CA ARG A 13 1.03 -17.84 36.23
C ARG A 13 1.32 -19.33 36.02
N VAL A 14 1.82 -19.97 37.04
CA VAL A 14 1.93 -21.44 37.05
C VAL A 14 0.53 -22.05 36.94
N GLY A 15 0.41 -23.08 36.10
CA GLY A 15 -0.88 -23.74 35.83
C GLY A 15 -1.68 -23.15 34.68
N GLN A 16 -1.31 -21.95 34.18
CA GLN A 16 -1.94 -21.31 33.05
C GLN A 16 -1.65 -22.06 31.76
N GLU A 17 -2.59 -22.07 30.83
CA GLU A 17 -2.39 -22.49 29.44
C GLU A 17 -1.89 -21.32 28.62
N ILE A 18 -0.86 -21.56 27.82
CA ILE A 18 -0.27 -20.58 26.90
C ILE A 18 -0.20 -21.18 25.50
N GLU A 19 -0.40 -20.36 24.51
CA GLU A 19 -0.33 -20.69 23.10
C GLU A 19 1.05 -20.31 22.54
N PHE A 20 1.56 -21.17 21.66
CA PHE A 20 2.69 -20.94 20.80
C PHE A 20 2.18 -20.83 19.36
N PRO A 21 1.87 -19.62 18.86
CA PRO A 21 1.20 -19.43 17.57
C PRO A 21 1.98 -20.01 16.38
N GLU A 22 3.31 -19.89 16.41
CA GLU A 22 4.20 -20.41 15.36
C GLU A 22 4.13 -21.93 15.24
N LEU A 23 3.93 -22.62 16.35
CA LEU A 23 3.79 -24.07 16.40
C LEU A 23 2.32 -24.53 16.35
N ARG A 24 1.37 -23.60 16.44
CA ARG A 24 -0.07 -23.88 16.58
C ARG A 24 -0.36 -24.85 17.72
N GLN A 25 0.27 -24.65 18.86
CA GLN A 25 0.21 -25.54 20.02
C GLN A 25 -0.08 -24.77 21.30
N THR A 26 -0.95 -25.31 22.13
CA THR A 26 -1.21 -24.83 23.49
C THR A 26 -0.57 -25.77 24.50
N ARG A 27 0.08 -25.20 25.52
CA ARG A 27 0.80 -25.96 26.57
C ARG A 27 0.55 -25.34 27.93
N LYS A 28 0.55 -26.18 28.95
CA LYS A 28 0.42 -25.77 30.35
C LYS A 28 1.77 -25.40 30.96
N VAL A 29 1.79 -24.28 31.66
CA VAL A 29 2.92 -23.83 32.46
C VAL A 29 3.04 -24.72 33.69
N LYS A 30 4.10 -25.51 33.77
CA LYS A 30 4.35 -26.44 34.89
C LYS A 30 4.99 -25.74 36.08
N SER A 31 6.00 -24.91 35.84
CA SER A 31 6.73 -24.14 36.84
C SER A 31 7.43 -22.96 36.21
N MET A 32 7.79 -21.99 37.02
CA MET A 32 8.53 -20.81 36.61
C MET A 32 9.66 -20.49 37.58
N GLN A 33 10.75 -19.90 37.11
CA GLN A 33 11.86 -19.43 37.91
C GLN A 33 12.32 -18.05 37.44
N MET A 34 12.63 -17.19 38.39
CA MET A 34 13.35 -15.93 38.19
C MET A 34 14.61 -15.94 39.03
N PHE A 35 15.77 -15.61 38.43
CA PHE A 35 17.05 -15.63 39.11
C PHE A 35 17.32 -16.93 39.93
N ARG A 36 16.92 -18.09 39.34
CA ARG A 36 17.00 -19.45 39.96
C ARG A 36 16.07 -19.67 41.15
N GLN A 37 15.21 -18.69 41.50
CA GLN A 37 14.22 -18.86 42.55
C GLN A 37 12.87 -19.24 41.94
N PRO A 38 12.14 -20.20 42.49
CA PRO A 38 10.82 -20.56 42.03
C PRO A 38 9.82 -19.43 42.27
N VAL A 39 9.01 -19.11 41.28
CA VAL A 39 7.95 -18.10 41.36
C VAL A 39 6.64 -18.65 40.85
N GLN A 40 5.50 -18.14 41.37
CA GLN A 40 4.16 -18.53 40.97
C GLN A 40 3.54 -17.56 39.95
N TYR A 41 4.12 -16.37 39.81
CA TYR A 41 3.63 -15.26 39.01
C TYR A 41 4.79 -14.45 38.46
N ALA A 42 4.64 -13.98 37.22
CA ALA A 42 5.54 -13.03 36.60
C ALA A 42 4.72 -12.01 35.78
N SER A 43 5.15 -10.76 35.77
CA SER A 43 4.49 -9.62 35.13
C SER A 43 5.35 -8.98 34.06
N GLN A 44 4.77 -8.01 33.35
CA GLN A 44 5.47 -7.25 32.31
C GLN A 44 6.82 -6.71 32.79
N GLY A 45 7.87 -6.95 31.99
CA GLY A 45 9.26 -6.59 32.30
C GLY A 45 10.06 -7.72 32.96
N ASP A 46 9.41 -8.69 33.59
CA ASP A 46 10.10 -9.80 34.26
C ASP A 46 10.76 -10.75 33.23
N ARG A 47 12.00 -11.13 33.53
CA ARG A 47 12.72 -12.17 32.79
C ARG A 47 12.69 -13.46 33.57
N LEU A 48 12.22 -14.54 32.94
CA LEU A 48 11.98 -15.83 33.59
C LEU A 48 12.40 -17.04 32.76
N GLY A 49 12.63 -18.15 33.45
CA GLY A 49 12.62 -19.49 32.89
C GLY A 49 11.24 -20.11 33.08
N LEU A 50 10.61 -20.56 32.02
CA LEU A 50 9.26 -21.11 32.00
C LEU A 50 9.33 -22.58 31.59
N CYS A 51 8.91 -23.47 32.47
CA CYS A 51 8.83 -24.90 32.17
C CYS A 51 7.43 -25.23 31.64
N VAL A 52 7.39 -25.78 30.42
CA VAL A 52 6.15 -26.25 29.79
C VAL A 52 6.18 -27.75 29.55
N THR A 53 4.97 -28.34 29.54
CA THR A 53 4.81 -29.77 29.27
C THR A 53 4.88 -30.07 27.77
N GLN A 54 5.47 -31.21 27.40
CA GLN A 54 5.35 -31.79 26.05
C GLN A 54 5.67 -30.87 24.87
N LEU A 55 6.62 -29.93 25.02
CA LEU A 55 7.11 -29.07 23.95
C LEU A 55 8.47 -29.59 23.47
N ASP A 56 8.65 -29.77 22.17
CA ASP A 56 9.95 -30.05 21.60
C ASP A 56 10.84 -28.81 21.64
N ALA A 57 11.97 -28.87 22.33
CA ALA A 57 12.91 -27.76 22.46
C ALA A 57 13.51 -27.33 21.10
N LYS A 58 13.62 -28.25 20.14
CA LYS A 58 14.20 -28.01 18.83
C LYS A 58 13.23 -27.30 17.89
N ALA A 59 11.93 -27.37 18.18
CA ALA A 59 10.89 -26.77 17.35
C ALA A 59 10.75 -25.24 17.53
N LEU A 60 11.34 -24.68 18.61
CA LEU A 60 11.21 -23.25 18.94
C LEU A 60 12.56 -22.68 19.36
N GLU A 61 13.32 -22.13 18.45
CA GLU A 61 14.57 -21.42 18.76
C GLU A 61 14.26 -19.99 19.26
N ARG A 62 13.38 -19.29 18.57
CA ARG A 62 12.82 -17.98 18.95
C ARG A 62 11.33 -17.99 18.67
N GLY A 63 10.55 -17.29 19.48
CA GLY A 63 9.13 -17.24 19.27
C GLY A 63 8.40 -16.45 20.34
N ILE A 64 7.10 -16.40 20.22
CA ILE A 64 6.18 -15.75 21.14
C ILE A 64 5.30 -16.80 21.79
N ALA A 65 5.14 -16.69 23.12
CA ALA A 65 4.10 -17.41 23.86
C ALA A 65 3.08 -16.38 24.35
N CYS A 66 1.80 -16.68 24.23
CA CYS A 66 0.73 -15.73 24.55
C CYS A 66 -0.50 -16.45 25.16
N SER A 67 -1.47 -15.66 25.62
CA SER A 67 -2.81 -16.18 25.86
C SER A 67 -3.45 -16.57 24.53
N ALA A 68 -4.28 -17.61 24.54
CA ALA A 68 -4.92 -18.14 23.33
C ALA A 68 -5.67 -17.04 22.55
N GLY A 69 -5.47 -17.01 21.23
CA GLY A 69 -6.09 -16.06 20.32
C GLY A 69 -5.57 -14.62 20.37
N HIS A 70 -4.51 -14.33 21.11
CA HIS A 70 -3.95 -12.99 21.26
C HIS A 70 -2.99 -12.58 20.14
N ILE A 71 -2.39 -13.56 19.50
CA ILE A 71 -1.45 -13.40 18.39
C ILE A 71 -2.08 -13.96 17.13
N VAL A 72 -1.97 -13.22 16.06
CA VAL A 72 -2.44 -13.65 14.73
C VAL A 72 -1.26 -13.92 13.81
N THR A 73 -1.41 -14.90 12.93
CA THR A 73 -0.44 -15.18 11.86
C THR A 73 -0.95 -14.51 10.58
N VAL A 74 -0.12 -13.67 9.98
CA VAL A 74 -0.52 -12.78 8.89
C VAL A 74 0.48 -12.87 7.73
N ASP A 75 -0.02 -12.77 6.50
CA ASP A 75 0.75 -12.74 5.25
C ASP A 75 0.44 -11.50 4.41
N LYS A 76 -0.80 -10.98 4.48
CA LYS A 76 -1.22 -9.74 3.86
C LYS A 76 -1.68 -8.77 4.92
N VAL A 77 -1.04 -7.61 4.99
CA VAL A 77 -1.27 -6.69 6.09
C VAL A 77 -1.41 -5.25 5.62
N LEU A 78 -2.24 -4.51 6.35
CA LEU A 78 -2.43 -3.08 6.19
C LEU A 78 -1.59 -2.34 7.22
N VAL A 79 -0.79 -1.39 6.74
CA VAL A 79 0.20 -0.67 7.55
C VAL A 79 0.07 0.83 7.31
N ALA A 80 -0.05 1.61 8.37
CA ALA A 80 0.17 3.05 8.30
C ALA A 80 1.69 3.30 8.27
N VAL A 81 2.20 4.00 7.25
CA VAL A 81 3.65 4.07 6.99
C VAL A 81 4.17 5.48 6.89
N ARG A 82 5.46 5.63 7.23
CA ARG A 82 6.27 6.82 6.97
C ARG A 82 7.64 6.46 6.48
N GLN A 83 8.15 7.23 5.53
CA GLN A 83 9.52 7.10 5.09
C GLN A 83 10.49 7.57 6.18
N ILE A 84 11.58 6.84 6.36
CA ILE A 84 12.66 7.26 7.25
C ILE A 84 13.47 8.35 6.55
N ARG A 85 13.56 9.53 7.15
CA ARG A 85 14.16 10.74 6.56
C ARG A 85 15.61 10.56 6.09
N PHE A 86 16.33 9.63 6.71
CA PHE A 86 17.74 9.35 6.38
C PHE A 86 17.87 8.38 5.21
N PHE A 87 16.78 7.73 4.80
CA PHE A 87 16.77 6.85 3.63
C PHE A 87 16.67 7.70 2.36
N ARG A 88 17.74 7.75 1.60
CA ARG A 88 17.86 8.59 0.40
C ARG A 88 17.43 7.88 -0.88
N ALA A 89 17.39 6.56 -0.88
CA ALA A 89 16.93 5.80 -2.03
C ALA A 89 15.40 5.84 -2.16
N ARG A 90 14.91 5.41 -3.31
CA ARG A 90 13.47 5.38 -3.62
C ARG A 90 12.77 4.25 -2.86
N CYS A 91 11.69 4.58 -2.17
CA CYS A 91 10.75 3.60 -1.64
C CYS A 91 9.68 3.32 -2.69
N ALA A 92 10.02 2.56 -3.73
CA ALA A 92 9.12 2.30 -4.84
C ALA A 92 8.05 1.25 -4.48
N THR A 93 6.83 1.47 -4.95
CA THR A 93 5.76 0.47 -4.88
C THR A 93 6.13 -0.78 -5.68
N ARG A 94 5.77 -1.95 -5.16
CA ARG A 94 6.09 -3.29 -5.64
C ARG A 94 7.56 -3.68 -5.51
N ALA A 95 8.41 -2.82 -4.95
CA ALA A 95 9.75 -3.22 -4.55
C ALA A 95 9.69 -4.20 -3.37
N LYS A 96 10.68 -5.07 -3.28
CA LYS A 96 10.87 -5.99 -2.15
C LYS A 96 11.65 -5.29 -1.06
N PHE A 97 11.21 -5.49 0.17
CA PHE A 97 11.86 -5.01 1.37
C PHE A 97 12.02 -6.15 2.37
N HIS A 98 13.03 -6.05 3.20
CA HIS A 98 13.09 -6.82 4.43
C HIS A 98 12.13 -6.19 5.43
N ILE A 99 11.07 -6.90 5.77
CA ILE A 99 10.02 -6.47 6.68
C ILE A 99 10.26 -7.09 8.05
N THR A 100 10.58 -6.25 9.03
CA THR A 100 10.79 -6.67 10.41
C THR A 100 9.54 -6.40 11.23
N VAL A 101 8.98 -7.44 11.83
CA VAL A 101 7.85 -7.40 12.76
C VAL A 101 8.24 -8.16 14.01
N GLY A 102 8.33 -7.48 15.14
CA GLY A 102 8.79 -8.07 16.38
C GLY A 102 10.21 -8.65 16.25
N HIS A 103 10.35 -9.95 16.41
CA HIS A 103 11.63 -10.69 16.33
C HIS A 103 11.88 -11.31 14.94
N MET A 104 10.92 -11.26 14.03
CA MET A 104 11.00 -11.85 12.69
C MET A 104 11.33 -10.80 11.64
N THR A 105 12.16 -11.18 10.68
CA THR A 105 12.42 -10.42 9.47
C THR A 105 12.18 -11.31 8.26
N VAL A 106 11.27 -10.92 7.39
CA VAL A 106 10.88 -11.66 6.19
C VAL A 106 10.91 -10.75 4.96
N MET A 107 11.00 -11.33 3.78
CA MET A 107 10.83 -10.57 2.55
C MET A 107 9.37 -10.28 2.28
N GLY A 108 9.08 -9.08 1.78
CA GLY A 108 7.73 -8.69 1.41
C GLY A 108 7.71 -7.58 0.35
N LYS A 109 6.61 -7.51 -0.38
CA LYS A 109 6.34 -6.44 -1.35
C LYS A 109 5.48 -5.38 -0.70
N ALA A 110 5.81 -4.11 -0.91
CA ALA A 110 5.03 -2.98 -0.44
C ALA A 110 4.28 -2.32 -1.60
N THR A 111 2.98 -2.07 -1.43
CA THR A 111 2.19 -1.20 -2.31
C THR A 111 1.75 0.01 -1.53
N PHE A 112 2.26 1.18 -1.89
CA PHE A 112 1.99 2.44 -1.19
C PHE A 112 0.79 3.17 -1.79
N PHE A 113 0.03 3.84 -0.93
CA PHE A 113 -1.12 4.66 -1.31
C PHE A 113 -1.43 5.70 -0.23
N GLY A 114 -2.19 6.72 -0.61
CA GLY A 114 -2.56 7.82 0.29
C GLY A 114 -3.84 8.51 -0.13
N PRO A 115 -4.19 9.63 0.52
CA PRO A 115 -5.36 10.41 0.14
C PRO A 115 -5.28 10.90 -1.32
N PRO A 116 -6.42 11.04 -2.02
CA PRO A 116 -6.45 11.48 -3.42
C PRO A 116 -5.83 12.87 -3.65
N ASP A 117 -5.87 13.73 -2.66
CA ASP A 117 -5.34 15.10 -2.69
C ASP A 117 -3.88 15.21 -2.23
N LEU A 118 -3.19 14.09 -2.05
CA LEU A 118 -1.82 14.06 -1.53
C LEU A 118 -0.85 14.86 -2.43
N GLU A 119 -0.89 14.63 -3.74
CA GLU A 119 -0.04 15.37 -4.68
C GLU A 119 -0.40 16.87 -4.75
N ALA A 120 -1.68 17.21 -4.58
CA ALA A 120 -2.11 18.61 -4.53
C ALA A 120 -1.60 19.32 -3.28
N LYS A 121 -1.54 18.62 -2.14
CA LYS A 121 -1.09 19.17 -0.84
C LYS A 121 0.42 19.23 -0.71
N HIS A 122 1.15 18.27 -1.24
CA HIS A 122 2.58 18.10 -1.00
C HIS A 122 3.45 18.21 -2.26
N GLY A 123 2.83 18.43 -3.42
CA GLY A 123 3.49 18.36 -4.70
C GLY A 123 3.77 16.92 -5.14
N LYS A 124 4.22 16.77 -6.37
CA LYS A 124 4.69 15.48 -6.87
C LYS A 124 6.01 15.14 -6.20
N TYR A 125 6.21 13.87 -5.84
CA TYR A 125 7.49 13.44 -5.30
C TYR A 125 8.64 13.82 -6.25
N MET A 126 9.65 14.49 -5.68
CA MET A 126 10.89 14.81 -6.39
C MET A 126 12.07 14.14 -5.65
N PRO A 127 12.95 13.44 -6.37
CA PRO A 127 14.18 12.90 -5.78
C PRO A 127 15.04 14.03 -5.20
N ALA A 128 15.71 13.79 -4.09
CA ALA A 128 16.54 14.79 -3.42
C ALA A 128 17.65 15.39 -4.33
N GLU A 129 18.05 14.64 -5.34
CA GLU A 129 19.06 15.06 -6.34
C GLU A 129 18.55 16.14 -7.30
N SER A 130 17.23 16.17 -7.54
CA SER A 130 16.58 17.16 -8.43
C SER A 130 16.03 18.38 -7.70
N MET A 131 16.17 18.45 -6.38
CA MET A 131 15.69 19.55 -5.54
C MET A 131 16.74 20.62 -5.34
N SER A 132 16.33 21.89 -5.27
CA SER A 132 17.17 22.99 -4.79
C SER A 132 17.52 22.80 -3.30
N ALA A 133 18.48 23.57 -2.80
CA ALA A 133 18.87 23.53 -1.38
C ALA A 133 17.70 23.95 -0.47
N GLU A 134 16.94 24.97 -0.87
CA GLU A 134 15.77 25.48 -0.13
C GLU A 134 14.63 24.46 -0.08
N GLU A 135 14.35 23.80 -1.22
CA GLU A 135 13.32 22.73 -1.28
C GLU A 135 13.68 21.54 -0.40
N ARG A 136 14.96 21.13 -0.36
CA ARG A 136 15.45 20.07 0.53
C ARG A 136 15.33 20.43 2.00
N GLU A 137 15.63 21.67 2.36
CA GLU A 137 15.49 22.16 3.73
C GLU A 137 14.02 22.19 4.16
N ALA A 138 13.14 22.73 3.33
CA ALA A 138 11.70 22.75 3.55
C ALA A 138 11.10 21.33 3.68
N GLN A 139 11.51 20.40 2.81
CA GLN A 139 11.10 18.99 2.89
C GLN A 139 11.61 18.35 4.20
N THR A 140 12.84 18.63 4.60
CA THR A 140 13.43 18.12 5.84
C THR A 140 12.66 18.63 7.06
N ALA A 141 12.35 19.93 7.13
CA ALA A 141 11.58 20.53 8.20
C ALA A 141 10.19 19.88 8.31
N ARG A 142 9.47 19.74 7.19
CA ARG A 142 8.16 19.04 7.14
C ARG A 142 8.27 17.57 7.59
N SER A 143 9.29 16.85 7.17
CA SER A 143 9.47 15.45 7.57
C SER A 143 9.73 15.29 9.07
N ILE A 144 10.38 16.26 9.72
CA ILE A 144 10.58 16.29 11.18
C ILE A 144 9.25 16.52 11.90
N GLU A 145 8.45 17.47 11.43
CA GLU A 145 7.13 17.75 11.98
C GLU A 145 6.21 16.53 11.89
N ILE A 146 6.14 15.93 10.71
CA ILE A 146 5.33 14.74 10.44
C ILE A 146 5.80 13.55 11.31
N ALA A 147 7.11 13.38 11.51
CA ALA A 147 7.64 12.29 12.32
C ALA A 147 7.17 12.33 13.79
N ARG A 148 6.79 13.51 14.28
CA ARG A 148 6.28 13.70 15.65
C ARG A 148 4.80 13.38 15.81
N ALA A 149 4.03 13.45 14.72
CA ALA A 149 2.61 13.12 14.77
C ALA A 149 2.39 11.61 14.96
N PRO A 150 1.36 11.14 15.67
CA PRO A 150 1.06 9.72 15.74
C PRO A 150 0.69 9.14 14.38
N LEU A 151 0.99 7.87 14.15
CA LEU A 151 0.47 7.15 13.00
C LEU A 151 -1.00 6.80 13.21
N PRO A 152 -1.85 6.83 12.16
CA PRO A 152 -3.24 6.42 12.28
C PRO A 152 -3.33 4.92 12.61
N LEU A 153 -4.24 4.55 13.52
CA LEU A 153 -4.50 3.17 13.94
C LEU A 153 -5.80 2.61 13.38
N ALA A 154 -6.58 3.42 12.67
CA ALA A 154 -7.82 3.02 12.02
C ALA A 154 -7.78 3.35 10.53
N PHE A 155 -8.19 2.41 9.70
CA PHE A 155 -8.27 2.55 8.25
C PHE A 155 -9.72 2.61 7.80
N ASP A 156 -10.03 3.53 6.90
CA ASP A 156 -11.36 3.66 6.32
C ASP A 156 -11.44 2.93 4.97
N PHE A 157 -12.09 1.76 4.99
CA PHE A 157 -12.34 0.94 3.79
C PHE A 157 -13.36 1.55 2.83
N SER A 158 -14.19 2.48 3.30
CA SER A 158 -15.21 3.14 2.45
C SER A 158 -14.62 4.21 1.55
N ARG A 159 -13.49 4.78 1.96
CA ARG A 159 -12.80 5.87 1.27
C ARG A 159 -12.03 5.36 0.04
N GLU A 160 -11.95 6.19 -0.97
CA GLU A 160 -11.06 5.98 -2.11
C GLU A 160 -9.66 6.51 -1.82
N TRP A 161 -8.65 5.74 -2.22
CA TRP A 161 -7.25 6.01 -1.98
C TRP A 161 -6.47 6.07 -3.29
N LEU A 162 -5.57 7.04 -3.41
CA LEU A 162 -4.72 7.18 -4.58
C LEU A 162 -3.49 6.28 -4.44
N PHE A 163 -3.28 5.41 -5.41
CA PHE A 163 -2.06 4.62 -5.54
C PHE A 163 -0.85 5.56 -5.72
N GLN A 164 0.24 5.24 -5.04
CA GLN A 164 1.50 5.96 -5.14
C GLN A 164 2.56 5.07 -5.78
N GLU A 165 3.30 5.60 -6.75
CA GLU A 165 4.44 4.89 -7.34
C GLU A 165 5.60 4.77 -6.32
N GLU A 166 5.66 5.67 -5.36
CA GLU A 166 6.67 5.73 -4.29
C GLU A 166 6.06 6.31 -3.02
N LEU A 167 6.67 5.98 -1.88
CA LEU A 167 6.32 6.57 -0.59
C LEU A 167 6.79 8.03 -0.56
N HIS A 168 5.92 8.95 -0.18
CA HIS A 168 6.22 10.38 -0.15
C HIS A 168 6.79 10.79 1.22
N PRO A 169 8.04 11.36 1.28
CA PRO A 169 8.72 11.62 2.54
C PRO A 169 8.07 12.71 3.41
N ALA A 170 7.27 13.60 2.79
CA ALA A 170 6.65 14.73 3.47
C ALA A 170 5.12 14.60 3.62
N ALA A 171 4.55 13.42 3.46
CA ALA A 171 3.11 13.21 3.64
C ALA A 171 2.81 12.54 4.99
N ALA A 172 1.85 13.11 5.72
CA ALA A 172 1.49 12.67 7.06
C ALA A 172 0.66 11.39 7.06
N GLU A 173 -0.28 11.25 6.13
CA GLU A 173 -1.16 10.10 6.00
C GLU A 173 -0.79 9.30 4.76
N GLN A 174 -0.15 8.18 4.98
CA GLN A 174 0.16 7.21 3.94
C GLN A 174 0.01 5.81 4.49
N TRP A 175 -0.35 4.92 3.60
CA TRP A 175 -0.62 3.53 3.91
C TRP A 175 0.15 2.60 2.98
N ALA A 176 0.39 1.39 3.43
CA ALA A 176 0.92 0.33 2.60
C ALA A 176 0.12 -0.96 2.78
N VAL A 177 -0.08 -1.68 1.70
CA VAL A 177 -0.33 -3.11 1.77
C VAL A 177 1.02 -3.79 1.65
N LEU A 178 1.35 -4.61 2.65
CA LEU A 178 2.52 -5.49 2.61
C LEU A 178 2.06 -6.92 2.34
N GLU A 179 2.62 -7.52 1.30
CA GLU A 179 2.45 -8.92 0.94
C GLU A 179 3.74 -9.65 1.34
N LEU A 180 3.68 -10.43 2.43
CA LEU A 180 4.84 -11.11 3.02
C LEU A 180 5.07 -12.45 2.32
N GLU A 181 6.32 -12.78 1.99
CA GLU A 181 6.66 -14.08 1.38
C GLU A 181 6.55 -15.24 2.38
N THR A 182 6.74 -14.95 3.66
CA THR A 182 6.55 -15.90 4.76
C THR A 182 5.63 -15.28 5.79
N PRO A 183 4.58 -15.97 6.23
CA PRO A 183 3.69 -15.47 7.27
C PRO A 183 4.43 -15.16 8.58
N VAL A 184 4.02 -14.11 9.28
CA VAL A 184 4.59 -13.72 10.58
C VAL A 184 3.51 -13.73 11.65
N SER A 185 3.90 -14.11 12.87
CA SER A 185 3.01 -14.10 14.04
C SER A 185 3.24 -12.83 14.87
N CYS A 186 2.21 -12.02 15.06
CA CYS A 186 2.32 -10.77 15.80
C CYS A 186 1.01 -10.39 16.50
N ALA A 187 1.11 -9.58 17.53
CA ALA A 187 -0.03 -8.88 18.11
C ALA A 187 -0.42 -7.69 17.22
N LEU A 188 -1.70 -7.34 17.17
CA LEU A 188 -2.19 -6.16 16.46
C LEU A 188 -2.76 -5.14 17.45
N PRO A 189 -2.44 -3.83 17.29
CA PRO A 189 -1.48 -3.27 16.35
C PRO A 189 -0.03 -3.48 16.80
N CYS A 190 0.93 -3.54 15.85
CA CYS A 190 2.35 -3.63 16.17
C CYS A 190 3.24 -2.81 15.23
N ALA A 191 4.45 -2.48 15.70
CA ALA A 191 5.41 -1.74 14.89
C ALA A 191 6.00 -2.62 13.78
N VAL A 192 6.24 -2.01 12.63
CA VAL A 192 6.89 -2.64 11.48
C VAL A 192 7.99 -1.73 10.93
N ILE A 193 9.07 -2.34 10.45
CA ILE A 193 10.18 -1.64 9.80
C ILE A 193 10.43 -2.30 8.44
N GLY A 194 10.45 -1.49 7.38
CA GLY A 194 10.89 -1.90 6.06
C GLY A 194 12.32 -1.45 5.81
N SER A 195 13.18 -2.35 5.34
CA SER A 195 14.60 -2.09 5.13
C SER A 195 15.14 -2.75 3.88
N HIS A 196 16.26 -2.23 3.38
CA HIS A 196 17.10 -2.82 2.32
C HIS A 196 18.39 -3.35 2.95
N LEU A 197 18.33 -4.55 3.54
CA LEU A 197 19.50 -5.12 4.24
C LEU A 197 20.60 -5.60 3.28
N ASP A 198 20.23 -5.90 2.02
CA ASP A 198 21.17 -6.30 0.95
C ASP A 198 22.01 -5.12 0.43
N ALA A 199 21.65 -3.87 0.78
CA ALA A 199 22.45 -2.72 0.42
C ALA A 199 23.83 -2.76 1.13
N ASP A 200 24.85 -2.23 0.45
CA ASP A 200 26.22 -2.23 0.96
C ASP A 200 26.29 -1.60 2.35
N ALA A 201 26.72 -2.39 3.33
CA ALA A 201 26.88 -1.95 4.71
C ALA A 201 28.01 -0.92 4.91
N THR A 202 28.96 -0.87 3.97
CA THR A 202 30.11 0.05 4.01
C THR A 202 29.79 1.42 3.38
N ALA A 203 28.69 1.53 2.65
CA ALA A 203 28.29 2.73 1.91
C ALA A 203 27.87 3.94 2.78
N ASN A 204 28.00 3.86 4.10
CA ASN A 204 27.61 4.92 5.06
C ASN A 204 26.22 5.51 4.77
N ALA A 205 25.27 4.68 4.33
CA ALA A 205 23.92 5.04 3.97
C ALA A 205 22.89 4.35 4.89
N CYS A 206 21.79 5.04 5.18
CA CYS A 206 20.69 4.45 5.93
C CYS A 206 20.02 3.35 5.11
N ARG A 207 19.94 2.13 5.65
CA ARG A 207 19.27 0.99 5.03
C ARG A 207 17.82 0.82 5.50
N LEU A 208 17.38 1.56 6.51
CA LEU A 208 16.01 1.56 7.00
C LEU A 208 15.19 2.50 6.11
N ALA A 209 14.25 1.93 5.34
CA ALA A 209 13.50 2.65 4.31
C ALA A 209 12.26 3.35 4.89
N PHE A 210 11.45 2.62 5.62
CA PHE A 210 10.24 3.13 6.24
C PHE A 210 9.98 2.45 7.59
N HIS A 211 9.18 3.10 8.40
CA HIS A 211 8.60 2.50 9.60
C HIS A 211 7.08 2.65 9.53
N GLY A 212 6.38 1.85 10.31
CA GLY A 212 4.93 1.90 10.31
C GLY A 212 4.30 1.21 11.50
N MET A 213 2.97 1.30 11.53
CA MET A 213 2.12 0.55 12.44
C MET A 213 1.28 -0.41 11.62
N LEU A 214 1.48 -1.70 11.81
CA LEU A 214 0.66 -2.76 11.27
C LEU A 214 -0.65 -2.77 12.04
N VAL A 215 -1.74 -2.41 11.38
CA VAL A 215 -3.03 -2.19 12.04
C VAL A 215 -3.99 -3.34 11.84
N GLN A 216 -3.89 -4.05 10.71
CA GLN A 216 -4.84 -5.09 10.36
C GLN A 216 -4.25 -6.15 9.44
N SER A 217 -4.63 -7.42 9.67
CA SER A 217 -4.51 -8.49 8.68
C SER A 217 -5.62 -8.37 7.65
N LEU A 218 -5.31 -8.61 6.39
CA LEU A 218 -6.27 -8.56 5.29
C LEU A 218 -6.63 -9.98 4.85
N THR A 219 -7.93 -10.30 4.85
CA THR A 219 -8.45 -11.46 4.11
C THR A 219 -8.39 -11.19 2.61
N ASP A 220 -8.46 -12.23 1.78
CA ASP A 220 -8.50 -12.05 0.31
C ASP A 220 -9.69 -11.18 -0.13
N GLU A 221 -10.83 -11.29 0.53
CA GLU A 221 -11.99 -10.45 0.25
C GLU A 221 -11.72 -8.97 0.57
N GLN A 222 -11.16 -8.70 1.75
CA GLN A 222 -10.79 -7.33 2.16
C GLN A 222 -9.71 -6.73 1.26
N PHE A 223 -8.73 -7.54 0.86
CA PHE A 223 -7.68 -7.12 -0.05
C PHE A 223 -8.23 -6.69 -1.41
N HIS A 224 -9.14 -7.47 -1.99
CA HIS A 224 -9.81 -7.14 -3.25
C HIS A 224 -10.84 -6.00 -3.13
N ALA A 225 -11.37 -5.77 -1.93
CA ALA A 225 -12.30 -4.67 -1.64
C ALA A 225 -11.62 -3.32 -1.43
N LEU A 226 -10.27 -3.28 -1.32
CA LEU A 226 -9.53 -2.03 -1.16
C LEU A 226 -9.75 -1.09 -2.37
N ARG A 227 -10.30 0.08 -2.09
CA ARG A 227 -10.63 1.09 -3.11
C ARG A 227 -9.42 1.96 -3.47
N ILE A 228 -8.31 1.30 -3.84
CA ILE A 228 -7.07 1.95 -4.26
C ILE A 228 -7.07 2.08 -5.78
N PHE A 229 -7.03 3.30 -6.30
CA PHE A 229 -7.10 3.57 -7.73
C PHE A 229 -5.86 4.30 -8.25
N LYS A 230 -5.65 4.18 -9.57
CA LYS A 230 -4.72 4.97 -10.36
C LYS A 230 -5.48 5.85 -11.33
N HIS A 231 -5.05 7.10 -11.49
CA HIS A 231 -5.46 7.89 -12.65
C HIS A 231 -4.82 7.32 -13.91
N LYS A 232 -5.62 7.12 -14.91
CA LYS A 232 -5.20 6.71 -16.24
C LYS A 232 -5.61 7.76 -17.25
N LEU A 233 -4.66 8.14 -18.08
CA LEU A 233 -4.86 8.97 -19.25
C LEU A 233 -4.56 8.11 -20.47
N LYS A 234 -5.48 8.09 -21.42
CA LYS A 234 -5.26 7.53 -22.76
C LYS A 234 -5.44 8.62 -23.78
N GLU A 235 -4.56 8.70 -24.74
CA GLU A 235 -4.62 9.63 -25.86
C GLU A 235 -5.00 8.88 -27.13
N GLY A 236 -6.00 9.41 -27.82
CA GLY A 236 -6.45 8.92 -29.13
C GLY A 236 -6.22 9.96 -30.20
N GLN A 237 -6.32 9.56 -31.45
CA GLN A 237 -6.22 10.41 -32.61
C GLN A 237 -7.54 10.47 -33.36
N ILE A 238 -7.89 11.63 -33.86
CA ILE A 238 -9.03 11.80 -34.75
C ILE A 238 -8.60 11.28 -36.12
N GLU A 239 -9.41 10.40 -36.70
CA GLU A 239 -9.20 9.94 -38.07
C GLU A 239 -9.98 10.80 -39.07
N ARG A 240 -11.26 11.06 -38.76
CA ARG A 240 -12.12 11.94 -39.58
C ARG A 240 -13.31 12.45 -38.79
N VAL A 241 -13.80 13.60 -39.17
CA VAL A 241 -15.11 14.12 -38.79
C VAL A 241 -16.17 13.44 -39.67
N GLN A 242 -17.18 12.86 -39.07
CA GLN A 242 -18.27 12.20 -39.77
C GLN A 242 -19.42 13.15 -40.02
N ASP A 243 -19.81 13.90 -39.01
CA ASP A 243 -20.86 14.94 -39.06
C ASP A 243 -20.55 16.03 -38.01
N ALA A 244 -21.47 17.01 -37.85
CA ALA A 244 -21.26 18.17 -36.96
C ALA A 244 -21.09 17.82 -35.48
N SER A 245 -21.31 16.56 -35.06
CA SER A 245 -21.21 16.13 -33.66
C SER A 245 -20.44 14.83 -33.48
N THR A 246 -20.02 14.19 -34.57
CA THR A 246 -19.50 12.81 -34.52
C THR A 246 -18.11 12.71 -35.11
N LEU A 247 -17.21 12.07 -34.36
CA LEU A 247 -15.84 11.77 -34.78
C LEU A 247 -15.61 10.26 -34.87
N ILE A 248 -14.86 9.86 -35.89
CA ILE A 248 -14.22 8.55 -35.94
C ILE A 248 -12.80 8.72 -35.47
N CYS A 249 -12.45 7.96 -34.41
CA CYS A 249 -11.17 8.06 -33.72
C CYS A 249 -10.42 6.72 -33.74
N LYS A 250 -9.09 6.78 -33.58
CA LYS A 250 -8.19 5.62 -33.56
C LYS A 250 -7.11 5.78 -32.48
N ASN A 251 -6.35 4.70 -32.28
CA ASN A 251 -5.15 4.65 -31.42
C ASN A 251 -5.39 4.89 -29.91
N LEU A 252 -6.65 4.93 -29.43
CA LEU A 252 -6.97 4.95 -28.00
C LEU A 252 -6.86 3.56 -27.37
N PHE A 253 -7.16 2.52 -28.17
CA PHE A 253 -7.18 1.14 -27.74
C PHE A 253 -6.20 0.29 -28.55
N THR A 254 -5.54 -0.65 -27.87
CA THR A 254 -4.67 -1.66 -28.49
C THR A 254 -5.51 -2.84 -28.97
N ALA A 255 -4.99 -3.57 -29.96
CA ALA A 255 -5.62 -4.81 -30.43
C ALA A 255 -5.78 -5.78 -29.23
N GLY A 256 -7.00 -6.29 -29.02
CA GLY A 256 -7.34 -7.15 -27.87
C GLY A 256 -7.90 -6.40 -26.64
N THR A 257 -7.98 -5.07 -26.65
CA THR A 257 -8.73 -4.34 -25.63
C THR A 257 -10.24 -4.53 -25.87
N ASP A 258 -10.96 -4.96 -24.83
CA ASP A 258 -12.42 -4.95 -24.87
C ASP A 258 -12.93 -3.50 -24.84
N MET A 259 -13.35 -2.99 -25.98
CA MET A 259 -13.84 -1.62 -26.14
C MET A 259 -15.18 -1.39 -25.42
N ASN A 260 -15.95 -2.46 -25.18
CA ASN A 260 -17.23 -2.33 -24.48
C ASN A 260 -17.09 -1.79 -23.06
N LEU A 261 -15.94 -2.05 -22.41
CA LEU A 261 -15.63 -1.51 -21.09
C LEU A 261 -15.52 0.02 -21.06
N PHE A 262 -15.36 0.66 -22.20
CA PHE A 262 -15.18 2.10 -22.35
C PHE A 262 -16.40 2.81 -22.95
N MET A 263 -17.45 2.04 -23.30
CA MET A 263 -18.66 2.59 -23.86
C MET A 263 -19.35 3.56 -22.89
N GLY A 264 -19.80 4.69 -23.41
CA GLY A 264 -20.41 5.75 -22.61
C GLY A 264 -19.43 6.61 -21.82
N MET A 265 -18.13 6.27 -21.79
CA MET A 265 -17.14 7.08 -21.09
C MET A 265 -16.95 8.44 -21.79
N THR A 266 -16.78 9.46 -20.97
CA THR A 266 -16.53 10.84 -21.39
C THR A 266 -15.11 10.96 -21.95
N VAL A 267 -14.98 11.63 -23.09
CA VAL A 267 -13.73 12.01 -23.74
C VAL A 267 -13.64 13.49 -23.92
N GLN A 268 -12.44 14.01 -23.94
CA GLN A 268 -12.18 15.44 -24.09
C GLN A 268 -11.29 15.71 -25.30
N LEU A 269 -11.60 16.73 -26.06
CA LEU A 269 -10.84 17.14 -27.22
C LEU A 269 -9.82 18.23 -26.82
N GLY A 270 -8.53 17.87 -26.76
CA GLY A 270 -7.50 18.75 -26.18
C GLY A 270 -7.58 18.82 -24.65
N ASP A 271 -6.77 19.72 -24.03
CA ASP A 271 -6.70 19.84 -22.58
C ASP A 271 -7.93 20.52 -21.96
N ASP A 272 -8.47 21.56 -22.62
CA ASP A 272 -9.63 22.33 -22.16
C ASP A 272 -10.74 22.39 -23.24
N GLY A 273 -10.79 21.40 -24.12
CA GLY A 273 -11.66 21.39 -25.30
C GLY A 273 -13.03 20.77 -25.07
N LEU A 274 -13.71 20.52 -26.19
CA LEU A 274 -15.06 19.97 -26.21
C LEU A 274 -15.16 18.64 -25.52
N VAL A 275 -16.24 18.41 -24.80
CA VAL A 275 -16.54 17.18 -24.07
C VAL A 275 -17.51 16.33 -24.89
N GLY A 276 -17.16 15.07 -25.11
CA GLY A 276 -17.96 14.10 -25.79
C GLY A 276 -17.97 12.75 -25.05
N ARG A 277 -18.56 11.75 -25.68
CA ARG A 277 -18.61 10.39 -25.14
C ARG A 277 -18.30 9.34 -26.20
N ILE A 278 -17.78 8.19 -25.78
CA ILE A 278 -17.60 7.03 -26.64
C ILE A 278 -18.98 6.39 -26.87
N ASP A 279 -19.42 6.34 -28.11
CA ASP A 279 -20.76 5.89 -28.47
C ASP A 279 -20.78 4.50 -29.11
N GLY A 280 -19.71 4.12 -29.80
CA GLY A 280 -19.67 2.82 -30.48
C GLY A 280 -18.30 2.43 -30.97
N THR A 281 -18.19 1.16 -31.32
CA THR A 281 -17.02 0.60 -31.99
C THR A 281 -17.11 0.80 -33.49
N PHE A 282 -15.99 1.08 -34.14
CA PHE A 282 -15.91 1.19 -35.60
C PHE A 282 -14.77 0.31 -36.12
N GLY A 283 -15.08 -0.94 -36.45
CA GLY A 283 -14.07 -1.94 -36.78
C GLY A 283 -13.31 -2.47 -35.56
N LYS A 284 -12.09 -3.00 -35.77
CA LYS A 284 -11.32 -3.69 -34.71
C LYS A 284 -10.59 -2.76 -33.72
N THR A 285 -10.23 -1.54 -34.15
CA THR A 285 -9.37 -0.63 -33.36
C THR A 285 -9.85 0.81 -33.38
N LYS A 286 -10.92 1.11 -34.15
CA LYS A 286 -11.52 2.43 -34.27
C LYS A 286 -12.79 2.49 -33.45
N PHE A 287 -13.18 3.68 -33.06
CA PHE A 287 -14.35 3.94 -32.24
C PHE A 287 -14.98 5.27 -32.62
N LYS A 288 -16.25 5.38 -32.31
CA LYS A 288 -17.08 6.55 -32.58
C LYS A 288 -17.23 7.36 -31.30
N CYS A 289 -16.98 8.67 -31.38
CA CYS A 289 -17.25 9.60 -30.30
C CYS A 289 -18.30 10.62 -30.74
N VAL A 290 -19.24 10.89 -29.84
CA VAL A 290 -20.30 11.88 -30.05
C VAL A 290 -20.08 13.07 -29.09
N PHE A 291 -20.12 14.26 -29.63
CA PHE A 291 -19.96 15.53 -28.92
C PHE A 291 -21.29 16.31 -29.01
N PRO A 292 -22.19 16.12 -28.04
CA PRO A 292 -23.43 16.87 -28.01
C PRO A 292 -23.20 18.34 -27.59
N ASP A 293 -24.11 19.23 -27.97
CA ASP A 293 -24.29 20.56 -27.39
C ASP A 293 -23.07 21.50 -27.41
N HIS A 294 -22.19 21.39 -28.42
CA HIS A 294 -21.05 22.32 -28.54
C HIS A 294 -21.33 23.59 -29.33
N GLY A 295 -22.52 23.72 -29.96
CA GLY A 295 -22.96 24.95 -30.63
C GLY A 295 -22.19 25.33 -31.91
N LEU A 296 -21.30 24.46 -32.39
CA LEU A 296 -20.51 24.66 -33.62
C LEU A 296 -21.22 24.04 -34.84
N ASP A 297 -21.12 24.67 -35.97
CA ASP A 297 -21.45 24.04 -37.25
C ASP A 297 -20.36 23.03 -37.69
N LEU A 298 -20.57 22.33 -38.78
CA LEU A 298 -19.62 21.34 -39.27
C LEU A 298 -18.24 21.94 -39.56
N ALA A 299 -18.16 23.16 -40.06
CA ALA A 299 -16.88 23.80 -40.37
C ALA A 299 -16.12 24.17 -39.10
N GLY A 300 -16.78 24.78 -38.13
CA GLY A 300 -16.21 25.13 -36.81
C GLY A 300 -15.78 23.91 -36.04
N PHE A 301 -16.58 22.84 -36.05
CA PHE A 301 -16.23 21.56 -35.42
C PHE A 301 -15.03 20.90 -36.08
N THR A 302 -14.95 20.92 -37.42
CA THR A 302 -13.80 20.39 -38.16
C THR A 302 -12.52 21.18 -37.83
N GLU A 303 -12.60 22.50 -37.72
CA GLU A 303 -11.47 23.34 -37.36
C GLU A 303 -11.00 23.07 -35.90
N ALA A 304 -11.94 22.95 -34.97
CA ALA A 304 -11.63 22.57 -33.56
C ALA A 304 -10.97 21.19 -33.43
N CYS A 305 -11.27 20.28 -34.37
CA CYS A 305 -10.67 18.95 -34.44
C CYS A 305 -9.26 18.91 -35.05
N ARG A 306 -8.85 20.00 -35.76
CA ARG A 306 -7.59 20.01 -36.50
C ARG A 306 -6.38 19.97 -35.58
N GLY A 307 -5.62 18.88 -35.61
CA GLY A 307 -4.44 18.68 -34.75
C GLY A 307 -4.73 18.37 -33.29
N ALA A 308 -6.01 18.37 -32.89
CA ALA A 308 -6.41 18.04 -31.53
C ALA A 308 -6.26 16.55 -31.23
N ARG A 309 -5.92 16.23 -29.97
CA ARG A 309 -5.90 14.86 -29.46
C ARG A 309 -7.15 14.59 -28.64
N LEU A 310 -7.63 13.35 -28.72
CA LEU A 310 -8.74 12.89 -27.89
C LEU A 310 -8.17 12.34 -26.59
N MET A 311 -8.63 12.83 -25.47
CA MET A 311 -8.18 12.41 -24.15
C MET A 311 -9.28 11.67 -23.40
N LEU A 312 -8.94 10.48 -22.89
CA LEU A 312 -9.79 9.69 -22.01
C LEU A 312 -9.14 9.59 -20.65
N ARG A 313 -9.75 10.24 -19.65
CA ARG A 313 -9.31 10.17 -18.24
C ARG A 313 -10.26 9.28 -17.46
N PHE A 314 -9.70 8.35 -16.67
CA PHE A 314 -10.50 7.45 -15.82
C PHE A 314 -9.69 6.93 -14.64
N LYS A 315 -10.40 6.46 -13.61
CA LYS A 315 -9.83 5.74 -12.46
C LYS A 315 -9.83 4.25 -12.76
N ARG A 316 -8.74 3.56 -12.41
CA ARG A 316 -8.64 2.10 -12.45
C ARG A 316 -8.24 1.59 -11.07
N PHE A 317 -9.07 0.73 -10.49
CA PHE A 317 -8.78 0.11 -9.20
C PHE A 317 -7.69 -0.95 -9.33
N VAL A 318 -6.72 -0.91 -8.38
CA VAL A 318 -5.47 -1.70 -8.49
C VAL A 318 -5.68 -3.15 -8.10
N PHE A 319 -6.46 -3.40 -7.04
CA PHE A 319 -6.70 -4.73 -6.47
C PHE A 319 -8.04 -5.34 -6.89
N ASP A 320 -8.82 -4.64 -7.69
CA ASP A 320 -10.08 -5.18 -8.22
C ASP A 320 -9.79 -6.24 -9.30
N PRO A 321 -10.17 -7.52 -9.10
CA PRO A 321 -9.96 -8.58 -10.07
C PRO A 321 -10.71 -8.34 -11.38
N GLN A 322 -11.85 -7.64 -11.35
CA GLN A 322 -12.63 -7.26 -12.53
C GLN A 322 -12.06 -6.04 -13.26
N LYS A 323 -11.02 -5.40 -12.68
CA LYS A 323 -10.36 -4.20 -13.25
C LYS A 323 -11.35 -3.09 -13.58
N ARG A 324 -12.37 -2.88 -12.73
CA ARG A 324 -13.38 -1.83 -12.93
C ARG A 324 -12.73 -0.49 -13.17
N MET A 325 -13.30 0.24 -14.11
CA MET A 325 -12.91 1.58 -14.48
C MET A 325 -14.06 2.52 -14.20
N MET A 326 -13.76 3.67 -13.64
CA MET A 326 -14.74 4.71 -13.32
C MET A 326 -14.24 6.06 -13.80
N GLN A 327 -15.17 6.88 -14.26
CA GLN A 327 -14.91 8.30 -14.48
C GLN A 327 -15.44 9.12 -13.31
N THR A 328 -14.73 10.15 -12.98
CA THR A 328 -15.15 11.17 -12.01
C THR A 328 -15.85 12.27 -12.71
#